data_c131c0b424d9f10ca576c96061e71b28
#
_entry.id   c131c0b424d9f10ca576c96061e71b28
#
_cell.length_a   1.000
_cell.length_b   1.000
_cell.length_c   1.000
_cell.angle_alpha   90.00
_cell.angle_beta   90.00
_cell.angle_gamma   90.00
#
_symmetry.space_group_name_H-M   'P 1'
#
loop_
_entity.id
_entity.type
_entity.pdbx_description
1 polymer ?
#
loop_
_entity_poly.entity_id
_entity_poly.type
_entity_poly.pdbx_seq_one_letter_code
_entity_poly.pdbx_strand_id
1 'polypeptide(L)'
;LVADAKEKTVAESLGAVRLALGRKLKLIPASHHERYEFLWVTEFPLLEFDENERRYFACHHPFTSPVPECVPDFLEGKNLGVMKASAYDLVLNGTEVGGGSLR
;
A
#
# COMPACT_ATOMS: atom_id res chain seq x y z
N LEU A 1 1.52 -21.51 0.20
CA LEU A 1 2.70 -20.78 0.65
C LEU A 1 3.26 -19.99 -0.54
N VAL A 2 3.52 -18.69 -0.37
CA VAL A 2 4.22 -17.83 -1.33
C VAL A 2 5.51 -17.38 -0.64
N ALA A 3 6.64 -17.51 -1.34
CA ALA A 3 7.93 -17.11 -0.82
C ALA A 3 8.79 -16.51 -1.94
N ASP A 4 9.41 -15.38 -1.65
CA ASP A 4 10.37 -14.69 -2.51
C ASP A 4 11.30 -13.85 -1.63
N ALA A 5 12.47 -13.49 -2.14
CA ALA A 5 13.40 -12.60 -1.45
C ALA A 5 12.90 -11.13 -1.42
N LYS A 6 12.01 -10.76 -2.35
CA LYS A 6 11.41 -9.43 -2.44
C LYS A 6 10.02 -9.45 -1.83
N GLU A 7 9.82 -8.74 -0.73
CA GLU A 7 8.53 -8.61 -0.03
C GLU A 7 7.42 -8.12 -0.97
N LYS A 8 7.71 -7.18 -1.87
CA LYS A 8 6.78 -6.68 -2.89
C LYS A 8 6.22 -7.81 -3.75
N THR A 9 7.09 -8.73 -4.23
CA THR A 9 6.68 -9.90 -5.03
C THR A 9 5.74 -10.81 -4.25
N VAL A 10 6.03 -11.04 -2.96
CA VAL A 10 5.17 -11.85 -2.08
C VAL A 10 3.79 -11.19 -1.92
N ALA A 11 3.75 -9.89 -1.62
CA ALA A 11 2.51 -9.15 -1.42
C ALA A 11 1.63 -9.11 -2.67
N GLU A 12 2.21 -8.83 -3.84
CA GLU A 12 1.51 -8.82 -5.12
C GLU A 12 0.95 -10.21 -5.48
N SER A 13 1.75 -11.26 -5.27
CA SER A 13 1.33 -12.64 -5.53
C SER A 13 0.18 -13.07 -4.63
N LEU A 14 0.25 -12.75 -3.33
CA LEU A 14 -0.83 -13.03 -2.37
C LEU A 14 -2.10 -12.25 -2.72
N GLY A 15 -1.97 -11.00 -3.12
CA GLY A 15 -3.09 -10.17 -3.59
C GLY A 15 -3.79 -10.80 -4.81
N ALA A 16 -3.00 -11.24 -5.80
CA ALA A 16 -3.53 -11.91 -6.99
C ALA A 16 -4.24 -13.22 -6.66
N VAL A 17 -3.64 -14.06 -5.80
CA VAL A 17 -4.25 -15.32 -5.32
C VAL A 17 -5.56 -15.05 -4.58
N ARG A 18 -5.58 -14.05 -3.69
CA ARG A 18 -6.78 -13.67 -2.94
C ARG A 18 -7.94 -13.32 -3.87
N LEU A 19 -7.69 -12.51 -4.88
CA LEU A 19 -8.72 -12.09 -5.86
C LEU A 19 -9.18 -13.28 -6.72
N ALA A 20 -8.25 -14.11 -7.19
CA ALA A 20 -8.58 -15.29 -7.99
C ALA A 20 -9.46 -16.29 -7.22
N LEU A 21 -9.10 -16.56 -5.95
CA LEU A 21 -9.90 -17.42 -5.07
C LEU A 21 -11.26 -16.81 -4.75
N GLY A 22 -11.31 -15.50 -4.45
CA GLY A 22 -12.55 -14.80 -4.17
C GLY A 22 -13.56 -14.92 -5.32
N ARG A 23 -13.08 -14.78 -6.56
CA ARG A 23 -13.90 -14.95 -7.77
C ARG A 23 -14.29 -16.41 -7.99
N LYS A 24 -13.33 -17.34 -7.91
CA LYS A 24 -13.57 -18.77 -8.13
C LYS A 24 -14.56 -19.35 -7.14
N LEU A 25 -14.49 -18.94 -5.88
CA LEU A 25 -15.38 -19.39 -4.81
C LEU A 25 -16.68 -18.55 -4.74
N LYS A 26 -16.89 -17.61 -5.67
CA LYS A 26 -18.06 -16.72 -5.71
C LYS A 26 -18.28 -15.93 -4.40
N LEU A 27 -17.19 -15.58 -3.71
CA LEU A 27 -17.21 -14.74 -2.51
C LEU A 27 -17.30 -13.25 -2.85
N ILE A 28 -16.92 -12.89 -4.09
CA ILE A 28 -17.05 -11.53 -4.62
C ILE A 28 -18.32 -11.52 -5.47
N PRO A 29 -19.35 -10.70 -5.13
CA PRO A 29 -20.58 -10.59 -5.91
C PRO A 29 -20.28 -10.13 -7.35
N ALA A 30 -21.06 -10.65 -8.31
CA ALA A 30 -20.92 -10.26 -9.72
C ALA A 30 -21.45 -8.83 -9.99
N SER A 31 -22.34 -8.32 -9.14
CA SER A 31 -22.84 -6.95 -9.21
C SER A 31 -22.58 -6.22 -7.88
N HIS A 32 -22.19 -4.95 -7.98
CA HIS A 32 -21.89 -4.11 -6.80
C HIS A 32 -23.13 -3.36 -6.28
N HIS A 33 -24.32 -3.63 -6.83
CA HIS A 33 -25.51 -2.82 -6.56
C HIS A 33 -26.26 -3.17 -5.25
N GLU A 34 -25.93 -4.31 -4.63
CA GLU A 34 -26.69 -4.79 -3.48
C GLU A 34 -25.92 -4.69 -2.16
N ARG A 35 -24.62 -4.46 -2.20
CA ARG A 35 -23.78 -4.45 -1.01
C ARG A 35 -22.60 -3.49 -1.17
N TYR A 36 -22.41 -2.64 -0.17
CA TYR A 36 -21.33 -1.67 -0.11
C TYR A 36 -20.39 -2.01 1.05
N GLU A 37 -19.20 -2.50 0.70
CA GLU A 37 -18.18 -2.88 1.68
C GLU A 37 -17.02 -1.88 1.62
N PHE A 38 -16.82 -1.16 2.70
CA PHE A 38 -15.75 -0.17 2.84
C PHE A 38 -14.59 -0.72 3.65
N LEU A 39 -13.39 -0.29 3.30
CA LEU A 39 -12.20 -0.47 4.12
C LEU A 39 -11.23 0.70 3.94
N TRP A 40 -10.41 0.94 4.95
CA TRP A 40 -9.27 1.83 4.88
C TRP A 40 -8.01 1.03 4.57
N VAL A 41 -7.21 1.55 3.64
CA VAL A 41 -5.83 1.12 3.42
C VAL A 41 -4.93 2.18 4.01
N THR A 42 -4.01 1.77 4.87
CA THR A 42 -3.08 2.63 5.59
C THR A 42 -1.69 2.03 5.59
N GLU A 43 -0.74 2.70 6.23
CA GLU A 43 0.65 2.21 6.37
C GLU A 43 1.38 2.03 5.04
N PHE A 44 1.09 2.88 4.06
CA PHE A 44 1.83 2.89 2.81
C PHE A 44 3.32 3.14 3.03
N PRO A 45 4.21 2.58 2.20
CA PRO A 45 5.61 2.97 2.22
C PRO A 45 5.74 4.47 1.87
N LEU A 46 6.58 5.18 2.61
CA LEU A 46 6.88 6.58 2.34
C LEU A 46 7.78 6.71 1.10
N LEU A 47 8.80 5.86 1.03
CA LEU A 47 9.85 5.90 0.03
C LEU A 47 10.02 4.52 -0.62
N GLU A 48 10.37 4.52 -1.89
CA GLU A 48 10.78 3.32 -2.64
C GLU A 48 12.19 3.53 -3.21
N PHE A 49 13.01 2.48 -3.21
CA PHE A 49 14.37 2.53 -3.73
C PHE A 49 14.38 2.19 -5.22
N ASP A 50 14.96 3.10 -6.04
CA ASP A 50 15.21 2.85 -7.45
C ASP A 50 16.61 2.25 -7.64
N GLU A 51 16.66 1.00 -8.11
CA GLU A 51 17.90 0.28 -8.33
C GLU A 51 18.75 0.88 -9.47
N ASN A 52 18.13 1.52 -10.47
CA ASN A 52 18.81 2.13 -11.60
C ASN A 52 19.45 3.46 -11.22
N GLU A 53 18.69 4.31 -10.53
CA GLU A 53 19.16 5.62 -10.07
C GLU A 53 19.90 5.54 -8.73
N ARG A 54 19.85 4.40 -8.05
CA ARG A 54 20.48 4.13 -6.74
C ARG A 54 20.11 5.16 -5.69
N ARG A 55 18.84 5.55 -5.67
CA ARG A 55 18.30 6.53 -4.72
C ARG A 55 16.87 6.19 -4.31
N TYR A 56 16.46 6.76 -3.18
CA TYR A 56 15.06 6.74 -2.75
C TYR A 56 14.27 7.86 -3.42
N PHE A 57 12.99 7.58 -3.72
CA PHE A 57 12.01 8.55 -4.19
C PHE A 57 10.70 8.37 -3.44
N ALA A 58 9.86 9.41 -3.41
CA ALA A 58 8.56 9.37 -2.75
C ALA A 58 7.58 8.47 -3.52
N CYS A 59 6.93 7.53 -2.83
CA CYS A 59 5.97 6.61 -3.45
C CYS A 59 4.73 7.32 -3.98
N HIS A 60 4.25 8.35 -3.29
CA HIS A 60 3.01 9.06 -3.63
C HIS A 60 3.29 10.52 -4.00
N HIS A 61 3.51 11.35 -3.00
CA HIS A 61 3.75 12.78 -3.19
C HIS A 61 4.97 13.21 -2.38
N PRO A 62 5.86 14.06 -2.92
CA PRO A 62 7.10 14.44 -2.24
C PRO A 62 6.91 15.16 -0.91
N PHE A 63 5.73 15.75 -0.66
CA PHE A 63 5.41 16.42 0.60
C PHE A 63 4.63 15.53 1.58
N THR A 64 4.44 14.25 1.27
CA THR A 64 3.80 13.34 2.20
C THR A 64 4.64 13.18 3.46
N SER A 65 4.01 13.40 4.62
CA SER A 65 4.65 13.25 5.91
C SER A 65 4.87 11.77 6.24
N PRO A 66 6.00 11.40 6.87
CA PRO A 66 6.12 10.10 7.52
C PRO A 66 5.14 10.01 8.70
N VAL A 67 4.84 8.78 9.13
CA VAL A 67 4.14 8.59 10.41
C VAL A 67 5.00 9.13 11.57
N PRO A 68 4.40 9.58 12.68
CA PRO A 68 5.14 10.24 13.77
C PRO A 68 6.34 9.45 14.28
N GLU A 69 6.23 8.14 14.35
CA GLU A 69 7.27 7.24 14.82
C GLU A 69 8.51 7.20 13.89
N CYS A 70 8.32 7.50 12.60
CA CYS A 70 9.38 7.52 11.60
C CYS A 70 10.06 8.90 11.46
N VAL A 71 9.51 9.96 12.07
CA VAL A 71 10.04 11.33 11.93
C VAL A 71 11.50 11.44 12.37
N PRO A 72 11.95 10.89 13.53
CA PRO A 72 13.35 10.99 13.92
C PRO A 72 14.30 10.35 12.90
N ASP A 73 13.99 9.14 12.44
CA ASP A 73 14.79 8.43 11.46
C ASP A 73 14.81 9.15 10.10
N PHE A 74 13.69 9.74 9.72
CA PHE A 74 13.57 10.53 8.48
C PHE A 74 14.51 11.73 8.48
N LEU A 75 14.55 12.48 9.58
CA LEU A 75 15.43 13.65 9.75
C LEU A 75 16.91 13.27 9.74
N GLU A 76 17.25 12.07 10.22
CA GLU A 76 18.61 11.54 10.24
C GLU A 76 18.97 10.76 8.96
N GLY A 77 18.04 10.59 8.02
CA GLY A 77 18.26 9.80 6.81
C GLY A 77 18.49 8.31 7.05
N LYS A 78 17.94 7.78 8.15
CA LYS A 78 18.06 6.37 8.55
C LYS A 78 16.81 5.59 8.19
N ASN A 79 16.95 4.26 8.06
CA ASN A 79 15.83 3.32 7.90
C ASN A 79 14.86 3.67 6.75
N LEU A 80 15.33 4.34 5.70
CA LEU A 80 14.51 4.88 4.61
C LEU A 80 13.63 3.83 3.93
N GLY A 81 14.11 2.60 3.81
CA GLY A 81 13.41 1.51 3.10
C GLY A 81 12.21 0.91 3.86
N VAL A 82 12.04 1.24 5.15
CA VAL A 82 10.95 0.72 5.99
C VAL A 82 10.03 1.80 6.53
N MET A 83 10.22 3.04 6.06
CA MET A 83 9.41 4.16 6.49
C MET A 83 7.98 4.09 5.99
N LYS A 84 7.04 4.39 6.88
CA LYS A 84 5.63 4.47 6.57
C LYS A 84 5.17 5.91 6.37
N ALA A 85 4.26 6.08 5.42
CA ALA A 85 3.63 7.35 5.11
C ALA A 85 2.38 7.58 5.96
N SER A 86 2.13 8.82 6.38
CA SER A 86 0.86 9.27 6.90
C SER A 86 -0.14 9.47 5.73
N ALA A 87 -0.44 8.37 5.04
CA ALA A 87 -1.33 8.33 3.90
C ALA A 87 -2.41 7.27 4.11
N TYR A 88 -3.55 7.46 3.45
CA TYR A 88 -4.70 6.58 3.58
C TYR A 88 -5.54 6.60 2.31
N ASP A 89 -6.13 5.45 1.97
CA ASP A 89 -7.12 5.31 0.92
C ASP A 89 -8.40 4.71 1.47
N LEU A 90 -9.54 5.23 1.03
CA LEU A 90 -10.85 4.62 1.24
C LEU A 90 -11.18 3.77 0.03
N VAL A 91 -11.42 2.50 0.27
CA VAL A 91 -11.75 1.52 -0.75
C VAL A 91 -13.19 1.06 -0.59
N LEU A 92 -13.94 1.05 -1.67
CA LEU A 92 -15.30 0.51 -1.77
C LEU A 92 -15.31 -0.64 -2.77
N ASN A 93 -15.71 -1.82 -2.32
CA ASN A 93 -15.83 -3.01 -3.17
C ASN A 93 -14.58 -3.29 -4.03
N GLY A 94 -13.39 -3.06 -3.47
CA GLY A 94 -12.12 -3.28 -4.15
C GLY A 94 -11.66 -2.14 -5.07
N THR A 95 -12.38 -1.02 -5.08
CA THR A 95 -12.01 0.18 -5.86
C THR A 95 -11.74 1.34 -4.92
N GLU A 96 -10.62 2.03 -5.09
CA GLU A 96 -10.33 3.28 -4.40
C GLU A 96 -11.37 4.34 -4.80
N VAL A 97 -12.03 4.93 -3.82
CA VAL A 97 -13.03 6.01 -4.02
C VAL A 97 -12.55 7.34 -3.47
N GLY A 98 -11.48 7.36 -2.74
CA GLY A 98 -10.85 8.57 -2.23
C GLY A 98 -9.64 8.24 -1.39
N GLY A 99 -8.74 9.18 -1.25
CA GLY A 99 -7.54 9.03 -0.45
C GLY A 99 -6.90 10.37 -0.12
N GLY A 100 -5.90 10.33 0.72
CA GLY A 100 -5.18 11.53 1.12
C GLY A 100 -3.93 11.24 1.93
N SER A 101 -3.24 12.30 2.28
CA SER A 101 -2.06 12.22 3.15
C SER A 101 -1.88 13.50 3.96
N LEU A 102 -1.22 13.37 5.09
CA LEU A 102 -0.64 14.52 5.79
C LEU A 102 0.58 15.01 5.02
N ARG A 103 0.71 16.33 4.97
CA ARG A 103 1.81 17.01 4.27
C ARG A 103 2.78 17.60 5.29
#